data_40007f6f2a696ec093a474e5dbff6408
#
_entry.id   40007f6f2a696ec093a474e5dbff6408
#
_cell.length_a   1.000
_cell.length_b   1.000
_cell.length_c   1.000
_cell.angle_alpha   90.00
_cell.angle_beta   90.00
_cell.angle_gamma   90.00
#
_symmetry.space_group_name_H-M   'P 1'
#
loop_
_entity.id
_entity.type
_entity.pdbx_description
1 polymer ?
#
loop_
_entity_poly.entity_id
_entity_poly.type
_entity_poly.pdbx_seq_one_letter_code
_entity_poly.pdbx_strand_id
1 'polypeptide(L)'
;PNGVRTAMKGQDTVFHLAALIAIPFSYHSPDTYVDTNIKGTLNVLQGARELDTRRVLVTSTSEVYGTAQYVPIDEKHPYQGQSPYSATKIGADRMAESFYRSFNTPVTIVRPFNTFGPRQSARAVIPTIITQLLSGKEEIHLGSLIPTRDFNYVKDTANGFVTIAKHDNTIGQELNIAT
;
A
#
# COMPACT_ATOMS: atom_id res chain seq x y z
N PRO A 1 1.01 0.58 -20.23
CA PRO A 1 2.48 0.40 -20.25
C PRO A 1 3.23 1.67 -20.68
N ASN A 2 2.92 2.24 -21.86
CA ASN A 2 3.70 3.36 -22.42
C ASN A 2 3.66 4.62 -21.55
N GLY A 3 2.51 5.01 -21.00
CA GLY A 3 2.39 6.17 -20.11
C GLY A 3 3.24 6.06 -18.84
N VAL A 4 3.33 4.85 -18.25
CA VAL A 4 4.18 4.57 -17.09
C VAL A 4 5.67 4.77 -17.44
N ARG A 5 6.14 4.17 -18.56
CA ARG A 5 7.52 4.35 -19.03
C ARG A 5 7.86 5.81 -19.29
N THR A 6 6.95 6.54 -19.93
CA THR A 6 7.15 7.98 -20.19
C THR A 6 7.30 8.77 -18.89
N ALA A 7 6.45 8.49 -17.89
CA ALA A 7 6.51 9.16 -16.59
C ALA A 7 7.78 8.82 -15.79
N MET A 8 8.31 7.60 -15.95
CA MET A 8 9.50 7.13 -15.24
C MET A 8 10.83 7.56 -15.90
N LYS A 9 10.79 8.00 -17.17
CA LYS A 9 12.02 8.36 -17.91
C LYS A 9 12.77 9.49 -17.21
N GLY A 10 14.04 9.24 -16.90
CA GLY A 10 14.93 10.19 -16.24
C GLY A 10 14.67 10.35 -14.73
N GLN A 11 13.86 9.48 -14.12
CA GLN A 11 13.63 9.48 -12.68
C GLN A 11 14.54 8.48 -11.98
N ASP A 12 15.26 8.91 -10.96
CA ASP A 12 16.11 8.06 -10.13
C ASP A 12 15.32 7.20 -9.15
N THR A 13 14.25 7.76 -8.60
CA THR A 13 13.43 7.12 -7.56
C THR A 13 11.96 7.17 -7.93
N VAL A 14 11.30 6.04 -7.81
CA VAL A 14 9.86 5.90 -8.09
C VAL A 14 9.12 5.44 -6.84
N PHE A 15 8.15 6.23 -6.40
CA PHE A 15 7.17 5.86 -5.39
C PHE A 15 5.89 5.39 -6.08
N HIS A 16 5.67 4.09 -6.13
CA HIS A 16 4.48 3.51 -6.73
C HIS A 16 3.33 3.49 -5.70
N LEU A 17 2.54 4.57 -5.67
CA LEU A 17 1.39 4.73 -4.77
C LEU A 17 0.05 4.40 -5.45
N ALA A 18 0.04 4.27 -6.77
CA ALA A 18 -1.18 4.07 -7.54
C ALA A 18 -1.79 2.70 -7.28
N ALA A 19 -3.01 2.67 -6.76
CA ALA A 19 -3.76 1.45 -6.50
C ALA A 19 -5.26 1.72 -6.39
N LEU A 20 -6.07 0.70 -6.60
CA LEU A 20 -7.45 0.66 -6.10
C LEU A 20 -7.43 0.07 -4.69
N ILE A 21 -8.04 0.76 -3.73
CA ILE A 21 -7.91 0.44 -2.30
C ILE A 21 -9.24 0.16 -1.57
N ALA A 22 -10.39 0.49 -2.18
CA ALA A 22 -11.69 0.35 -1.52
C ALA A 22 -12.12 -1.11 -1.44
N ILE A 23 -11.94 -1.76 -0.28
CA ILE A 23 -12.30 -3.17 -0.06
C ILE A 23 -13.73 -3.48 -0.53
N PRO A 24 -14.79 -2.71 -0.17
CA PRO A 24 -16.14 -3.02 -0.62
C PRO A 24 -16.29 -3.03 -2.15
N PHE A 25 -15.61 -2.14 -2.85
CA PHE A 25 -15.66 -2.09 -4.31
C PHE A 25 -14.93 -3.27 -4.96
N SER A 26 -13.92 -3.83 -4.29
CA SER A 26 -13.19 -5.00 -4.80
C SER A 26 -14.07 -6.26 -4.94
N TYR A 27 -15.16 -6.34 -4.19
CA TYR A 27 -16.13 -7.44 -4.32
C TYR A 27 -17.02 -7.31 -5.55
N HIS A 28 -17.20 -6.08 -6.05
CA HIS A 28 -18.04 -5.82 -7.23
C HIS A 28 -17.25 -5.86 -8.54
N SER A 29 -15.98 -5.51 -8.51
CA SER A 29 -15.12 -5.43 -9.71
C SER A 29 -13.71 -5.94 -9.43
N PRO A 30 -13.53 -7.22 -9.09
CA PRO A 30 -12.23 -7.78 -8.74
C PRO A 30 -11.23 -7.77 -9.91
N ASP A 31 -11.70 -7.89 -11.14
CA ASP A 31 -10.91 -7.79 -12.38
C ASP A 31 -10.20 -6.45 -12.50
N THR A 32 -10.89 -5.35 -12.22
CA THR A 32 -10.32 -4.00 -12.22
C THR A 32 -9.20 -3.87 -11.18
N TYR A 33 -9.32 -4.57 -10.04
CA TYR A 33 -8.26 -4.61 -9.03
C TYR A 33 -7.04 -5.40 -9.51
N VAL A 34 -7.23 -6.51 -10.21
CA VAL A 34 -6.13 -7.26 -10.84
C VAL A 34 -5.42 -6.38 -11.87
N ASP A 35 -6.16 -5.71 -12.74
CA ASP A 35 -5.60 -4.84 -13.78
C ASP A 35 -4.83 -3.66 -13.20
N THR A 36 -5.38 -3.02 -12.16
CA THR A 36 -4.74 -1.84 -11.56
C THR A 36 -3.60 -2.24 -10.62
N ASN A 37 -3.85 -3.14 -9.67
CA ASN A 37 -2.90 -3.41 -8.60
C ASN A 37 -1.79 -4.38 -9.03
N ILE A 38 -2.10 -5.43 -9.78
CA ILE A 38 -1.09 -6.40 -10.23
C ILE A 38 -0.45 -5.95 -11.54
N LYS A 39 -1.25 -5.75 -12.60
CA LYS A 39 -0.69 -5.36 -13.91
C LYS A 39 -0.09 -3.95 -13.87
N GLY A 40 -0.70 -3.02 -13.10
CA GLY A 40 -0.13 -1.70 -12.87
C GLY A 40 1.25 -1.77 -12.22
N THR A 41 1.41 -2.57 -11.16
CA THR A 41 2.71 -2.81 -10.52
C THR A 41 3.69 -3.46 -11.49
N LEU A 42 3.27 -4.48 -12.25
CA LEU A 42 4.11 -5.10 -13.29
C LEU A 42 4.61 -4.06 -14.31
N ASN A 43 3.77 -3.12 -14.75
CA ASN A 43 4.18 -2.06 -15.68
C ASN A 43 5.26 -1.16 -15.09
N VAL A 44 5.17 -0.84 -13.79
CA VAL A 44 6.20 -0.05 -13.08
C VAL A 44 7.50 -0.83 -12.98
N LEU A 45 7.44 -2.10 -12.59
CA LEU A 45 8.63 -2.96 -12.46
C LEU A 45 9.34 -3.19 -13.79
N GLN A 46 8.59 -3.42 -14.88
CA GLN A 46 9.17 -3.49 -16.22
C GLN A 46 9.80 -2.18 -16.65
N GLY A 47 9.11 -1.05 -16.40
CA GLY A 47 9.66 0.28 -16.67
C GLY A 47 10.95 0.54 -15.88
N ALA A 48 10.99 0.17 -14.62
CA ALA A 48 12.16 0.32 -13.76
C ALA A 48 13.36 -0.47 -14.29
N ARG A 49 13.14 -1.72 -14.71
CA ARG A 49 14.17 -2.58 -15.29
C ARG A 49 14.68 -2.04 -16.64
N GLU A 50 13.78 -1.59 -17.51
CA GLU A 50 14.14 -1.08 -18.85
C GLU A 50 14.86 0.27 -18.81
N LEU A 51 14.61 1.07 -17.78
CA LEU A 51 15.16 2.42 -17.62
C LEU A 51 16.30 2.51 -16.59
N ASP A 52 16.75 1.36 -16.06
CA ASP A 52 17.76 1.27 -15.01
C ASP A 52 17.47 2.22 -13.81
N THR A 53 16.20 2.28 -13.41
CA THR A 53 15.75 3.10 -12.29
C THR A 53 16.46 2.68 -11.01
N ARG A 54 17.13 3.60 -10.34
CA ARG A 54 17.97 3.33 -9.17
C ARG A 54 17.18 2.84 -7.95
N ARG A 55 15.91 3.23 -7.84
CA ARG A 55 15.08 2.93 -6.67
C ARG A 55 13.59 2.85 -6.99
N VAL A 56 12.92 1.79 -6.53
CA VAL A 56 11.47 1.65 -6.62
C VAL A 56 10.91 1.27 -5.26
N LEU A 57 9.98 2.06 -4.75
CA LEU A 57 9.19 1.72 -3.57
C LEU A 57 7.79 1.32 -4.02
N VAL A 58 7.42 0.07 -3.78
CA VAL A 58 6.08 -0.44 -4.08
C VAL A 58 5.25 -0.37 -2.81
N THR A 59 4.20 0.44 -2.84
CA THR A 59 3.28 0.56 -1.71
C THR A 59 2.37 -0.65 -1.66
N SER A 60 2.48 -1.40 -0.57
CA SER A 60 1.59 -2.48 -0.19
C SER A 60 0.62 -2.04 0.92
N THR A 61 0.26 -2.90 1.84
CA THR A 61 -0.71 -2.63 2.91
C THR A 61 -0.59 -3.68 4.01
N SER A 62 -0.96 -3.33 5.25
CA SER A 62 -1.13 -4.30 6.33
C SER A 62 -2.26 -5.31 6.07
N GLU A 63 -3.21 -5.02 5.16
CA GLU A 63 -4.30 -5.95 4.80
C GLU A 63 -3.82 -7.25 4.14
N VAL A 64 -2.54 -7.33 3.73
CA VAL A 64 -1.93 -8.59 3.24
C VAL A 64 -1.82 -9.65 4.34
N TYR A 65 -1.78 -9.23 5.59
CA TYR A 65 -1.69 -10.12 6.75
C TYR A 65 -3.04 -10.68 7.21
N GLY A 66 -4.16 -10.03 6.81
CA GLY A 66 -5.50 -10.43 7.25
C GLY A 66 -5.71 -10.24 8.75
N THR A 67 -6.44 -11.17 9.37
CA THR A 67 -6.62 -11.19 10.82
C THR A 67 -5.32 -11.56 11.51
N ALA A 68 -4.90 -10.74 12.48
CA ALA A 68 -3.67 -10.96 13.23
C ALA A 68 -3.68 -12.32 13.93
N GLN A 69 -2.65 -13.12 13.68
CA GLN A 69 -2.41 -14.39 14.37
C GLN A 69 -1.56 -14.16 15.64
N TYR A 70 -0.81 -13.10 15.66
CA TYR A 70 -0.07 -12.59 16.82
C TYR A 70 0.13 -11.06 16.68
N VAL A 71 0.40 -10.41 17.82
CA VAL A 71 0.68 -8.96 17.88
C VAL A 71 1.92 -8.73 18.77
N PRO A 72 2.76 -7.74 18.43
CA PRO A 72 2.67 -6.87 17.24
C PRO A 72 2.89 -7.66 15.93
N ILE A 73 2.26 -7.19 14.85
CA ILE A 73 2.44 -7.78 13.52
C ILE A 73 3.80 -7.32 12.97
N ASP A 74 4.67 -8.27 12.68
CA ASP A 74 5.95 -8.04 11.99
C ASP A 74 5.91 -8.52 10.53
N GLU A 75 7.01 -8.34 9.79
CA GLU A 75 7.12 -8.72 8.39
C GLU A 75 7.16 -10.25 8.16
N LYS A 76 7.30 -11.05 9.23
CA LYS A 76 7.25 -12.52 9.20
C LYS A 76 5.84 -13.07 9.35
N HIS A 77 4.89 -12.19 9.68
CA HIS A 77 3.49 -12.60 9.81
C HIS A 77 3.00 -13.20 8.47
N PRO A 78 2.31 -14.36 8.51
CA PRO A 78 1.86 -15.03 7.29
C PRO A 78 0.85 -14.18 6.52
N TYR A 79 0.91 -14.27 5.19
CA TYR A 79 -0.07 -13.63 4.32
C TYR A 79 -1.40 -14.35 4.37
N GLN A 80 -2.48 -13.58 4.51
CA GLN A 80 -3.85 -14.07 4.50
C GLN A 80 -4.77 -13.06 3.83
N GLY A 81 -4.86 -13.10 2.51
CA GLY A 81 -5.76 -12.22 1.75
C GLY A 81 -7.22 -12.54 2.05
N GLN A 82 -7.92 -11.65 2.76
CA GLN A 82 -9.33 -11.80 3.15
C GLN A 82 -10.30 -11.03 2.25
N SER A 83 -9.81 -10.42 1.17
CA SER A 83 -10.61 -9.72 0.17
C SER A 83 -9.93 -9.78 -1.20
N PRO A 84 -10.65 -9.56 -2.32
CA PRO A 84 -10.01 -9.41 -3.63
C PRO A 84 -8.95 -8.29 -3.63
N TYR A 85 -9.18 -7.17 -2.91
CA TYR A 85 -8.19 -6.13 -2.73
C TYR A 85 -6.90 -6.67 -2.12
N SER A 86 -6.97 -7.29 -0.94
CA SER A 86 -5.78 -7.81 -0.26
C SER A 86 -5.07 -8.90 -1.09
N ALA A 87 -5.82 -9.77 -1.75
CA ALA A 87 -5.27 -10.77 -2.66
C ALA A 87 -4.47 -10.12 -3.82
N THR A 88 -4.98 -9.02 -4.40
CA THR A 88 -4.25 -8.31 -5.45
C THR A 88 -3.01 -7.58 -4.93
N LYS A 89 -3.01 -7.13 -3.69
CA LYS A 89 -1.83 -6.52 -3.04
C LYS A 89 -0.77 -7.59 -2.76
N ILE A 90 -1.16 -8.77 -2.28
CA ILE A 90 -0.23 -9.92 -2.14
C ILE A 90 0.37 -10.30 -3.50
N GLY A 91 -0.45 -10.35 -4.56
CA GLY A 91 0.03 -10.61 -5.91
C GLY A 91 1.04 -9.57 -6.40
N ALA A 92 0.79 -8.29 -6.13
CA ALA A 92 1.71 -7.19 -6.44
C ALA A 92 3.02 -7.30 -5.65
N ASP A 93 2.96 -7.63 -4.35
CA ASP A 93 4.15 -7.86 -3.50
C ASP A 93 5.01 -9.01 -4.06
N ARG A 94 4.39 -10.14 -4.38
CA ARG A 94 5.13 -11.29 -4.95
C ARG A 94 5.70 -10.98 -6.33
N MET A 95 5.03 -10.16 -7.13
CA MET A 95 5.57 -9.67 -8.40
C MET A 95 6.81 -8.80 -8.16
N ALA A 96 6.75 -7.87 -7.21
CA ALA A 96 7.87 -7.00 -6.86
C ALA A 96 9.08 -7.80 -6.34
N GLU A 97 8.85 -8.74 -5.42
CA GLU A 97 9.89 -9.65 -4.92
C GLU A 97 10.54 -10.46 -6.05
N SER A 98 9.74 -10.99 -6.98
CA SER A 98 10.26 -11.78 -8.10
C SER A 98 11.17 -10.96 -9.01
N PHE A 99 10.87 -9.69 -9.25
CA PHE A 99 11.72 -8.79 -10.02
C PHE A 99 13.04 -8.49 -9.34
N TYR A 100 13.04 -8.32 -8.02
CA TYR A 100 14.28 -8.21 -7.26
C TYR A 100 15.12 -9.48 -7.37
N ARG A 101 14.52 -10.64 -7.09
CA ARG A 101 15.24 -11.92 -7.07
C ARG A 101 15.75 -12.37 -8.44
N SER A 102 14.97 -12.11 -9.51
CA SER A 102 15.30 -12.61 -10.86
C SER A 102 16.11 -11.63 -11.69
N PHE A 103 15.95 -10.34 -11.46
CA PHE A 103 16.51 -9.29 -12.32
C PHE A 103 17.34 -8.25 -11.56
N ASN A 104 17.50 -8.40 -10.24
CA ASN A 104 18.14 -7.40 -9.37
C ASN A 104 17.50 -6.00 -9.47
N THR A 105 16.22 -5.93 -9.83
CA THR A 105 15.51 -4.65 -9.85
C THR A 105 15.47 -4.07 -8.43
N PRO A 106 15.91 -2.81 -8.20
CA PRO A 106 16.10 -2.26 -6.85
C PRO A 106 14.77 -1.85 -6.19
N VAL A 107 14.00 -2.85 -5.78
CA VAL A 107 12.65 -2.70 -5.21
C VAL A 107 12.68 -2.82 -3.70
N THR A 108 11.88 -2.00 -3.03
CA THR A 108 11.49 -2.19 -1.62
C THR A 108 9.96 -2.23 -1.55
N ILE A 109 9.42 -3.20 -0.84
CA ILE A 109 7.98 -3.28 -0.57
C ILE A 109 7.71 -2.59 0.76
N VAL A 110 6.80 -1.62 0.76
CA VAL A 110 6.46 -0.83 1.96
C VAL A 110 5.00 -1.06 2.31
N ARG A 111 4.74 -1.50 3.54
CA ARG A 111 3.41 -1.81 4.07
C ARG A 111 3.01 -0.80 5.14
N PRO A 112 2.41 0.34 4.76
CA PRO A 112 1.83 1.23 5.75
C PRO A 112 0.61 0.57 6.39
N PHE A 113 0.49 0.77 7.72
CA PHE A 113 -0.73 0.46 8.44
C PHE A 113 -1.77 1.57 8.21
N ASN A 114 -2.87 1.61 8.96
CA ASN A 114 -3.98 2.52 8.64
C ASN A 114 -3.56 3.99 8.74
N THR A 115 -3.22 4.57 7.61
CA THR A 115 -2.80 5.96 7.54
C THR A 115 -4.00 6.89 7.59
N PHE A 116 -3.94 7.91 8.45
CA PHE A 116 -4.97 8.95 8.57
C PHE A 116 -4.37 10.34 8.46
N GLY A 117 -5.20 11.32 8.13
CA GLY A 117 -4.76 12.72 8.07
C GLY A 117 -5.60 13.58 7.13
N PRO A 118 -5.19 14.85 6.93
CA PRO A 118 -5.88 15.77 6.03
C PRO A 118 -6.06 15.18 4.63
N ARG A 119 -7.22 15.42 4.03
CA ARG A 119 -7.63 14.95 2.69
C ARG A 119 -7.91 13.45 2.60
N GLN A 120 -8.01 12.74 3.73
CA GLN A 120 -8.50 11.37 3.73
C GLN A 120 -9.97 11.32 3.26
N SER A 121 -10.36 10.23 2.61
CA SER A 121 -11.74 10.01 2.17
C SER A 121 -12.73 10.16 3.34
N ALA A 122 -13.81 10.91 3.13
CA ALA A 122 -14.87 11.08 4.11
C ALA A 122 -15.56 9.77 4.54
N ARG A 123 -15.33 8.68 3.80
CA ARG A 123 -15.84 7.33 4.14
C ARG A 123 -14.95 6.58 5.13
N ALA A 124 -13.74 7.07 5.41
CA ALA A 124 -12.87 6.48 6.42
C ALA A 124 -13.37 6.83 7.83
N VAL A 125 -13.09 5.96 8.82
CA VAL A 125 -13.66 6.07 10.17
C VAL A 125 -13.39 7.42 10.84
N ILE A 126 -12.15 7.91 10.82
CA ILE A 126 -11.79 9.18 11.48
C ILE A 126 -12.51 10.38 10.83
N PRO A 127 -12.47 10.58 9.49
CA PRO A 127 -13.28 11.62 8.86
C PRO A 127 -14.78 11.45 9.06
N THR A 128 -15.29 10.21 9.08
CA THR A 128 -16.71 9.94 9.36
C THR A 128 -17.11 10.44 10.76
N ILE A 129 -16.29 10.22 11.78
CA ILE A 129 -16.52 10.72 13.14
C ILE A 129 -16.50 12.26 13.14
N ILE A 130 -15.45 12.85 12.58
CA ILE A 130 -15.26 14.31 12.56
C ILE A 130 -16.43 15.01 11.85
N THR A 131 -16.84 14.53 10.69
CA THR A 131 -17.92 15.15 9.92
C THR A 131 -19.28 15.02 10.61
N GLN A 132 -19.56 13.92 11.29
CA GLN A 132 -20.79 13.75 12.05
C GLN A 132 -20.83 14.70 13.26
N LEU A 133 -19.72 14.81 14.00
CA LEU A 133 -19.61 15.76 15.12
C LEU A 133 -19.79 17.21 14.67
N LEU A 134 -19.09 17.61 13.61
CA LEU A 134 -19.17 18.98 13.07
C LEU A 134 -20.55 19.31 12.49
N SER A 135 -21.34 18.30 12.07
CA SER A 135 -22.73 18.49 11.62
C SER A 135 -23.75 18.57 12.77
N GLY A 136 -23.28 18.58 14.03
CA GLY A 136 -24.13 18.71 15.23
C GLY A 136 -24.95 17.45 15.56
N LYS A 137 -24.53 16.26 15.09
CA LYS A 137 -25.20 15.02 15.48
C LYS A 137 -24.95 14.67 16.93
N GLU A 138 -26.00 14.35 17.66
CA GLU A 138 -25.92 13.89 19.05
C GLU A 138 -25.47 12.43 19.15
N GLU A 139 -25.73 11.63 18.11
CA GLU A 139 -25.31 10.23 18.00
C GLU A 139 -24.42 10.03 16.78
N ILE A 140 -23.32 9.31 16.96
CA ILE A 140 -22.39 8.95 15.89
C ILE A 140 -22.71 7.55 15.37
N HIS A 141 -23.01 7.44 14.09
CA HIS A 141 -23.23 6.17 13.43
C HIS A 141 -21.94 5.65 12.81
N LEU A 142 -21.46 4.51 13.29
CA LEU A 142 -20.27 3.82 12.79
C LEU A 142 -20.63 2.39 12.36
N GLY A 143 -19.75 1.77 11.59
CA GLY A 143 -19.84 0.35 11.30
C GLY A 143 -19.48 -0.52 12.51
N SER A 144 -18.88 -1.70 12.26
CA SER A 144 -18.44 -2.59 13.34
C SER A 144 -17.40 -1.90 14.22
N LEU A 145 -17.57 -2.00 15.55
CA LEU A 145 -16.64 -1.48 16.56
C LEU A 145 -15.66 -2.56 17.08
N ILE A 146 -15.76 -3.79 16.58
CA ILE A 146 -14.92 -4.90 17.02
C ILE A 146 -13.49 -4.84 16.49
N PRO A 147 -13.26 -4.47 15.20
CA PRO A 147 -11.90 -4.47 14.65
C PRO A 147 -11.01 -3.44 15.31
N THR A 148 -9.84 -3.87 15.76
CA THR A 148 -8.74 -2.97 16.19
C THR A 148 -7.89 -2.58 15.00
N ARG A 149 -7.30 -1.39 15.04
CA ARG A 149 -6.44 -0.86 13.98
C ARG A 149 -5.29 -0.06 14.59
N ASP A 150 -4.13 -0.17 13.96
CA ASP A 150 -3.01 0.73 14.19
C ASP A 150 -3.16 1.95 13.27
N PHE A 151 -3.24 3.15 13.84
CA PHE A 151 -3.45 4.39 13.11
C PHE A 151 -2.20 5.24 13.06
N ASN A 152 -1.64 5.43 11.87
CA ASN A 152 -0.45 6.23 11.62
C ASN A 152 -0.79 7.58 11.01
N TYR A 153 -0.22 8.65 11.54
CA TYR A 153 -0.42 9.97 10.95
C TYR A 153 0.27 10.07 9.58
N VAL A 154 -0.41 10.67 8.61
CA VAL A 154 0.05 10.70 7.21
C VAL A 154 1.45 11.27 7.01
N LYS A 155 1.87 12.25 7.86
CA LYS A 155 3.23 12.80 7.77
C LYS A 155 4.28 11.80 8.24
N ASP A 156 3.97 10.99 9.24
CA ASP A 156 4.88 9.96 9.74
C ASP A 156 5.01 8.83 8.73
N THR A 157 3.89 8.40 8.14
CA THR A 157 3.91 7.46 7.00
C THR A 157 4.76 8.01 5.85
N ALA A 158 4.56 9.26 5.45
CA ALA A 158 5.34 9.88 4.37
C ALA A 158 6.83 9.98 4.71
N ASN A 159 7.17 10.35 5.95
CA ASN A 159 8.56 10.38 6.43
C ASN A 159 9.18 8.97 6.42
N GLY A 160 8.40 7.95 6.79
CA GLY A 160 8.83 6.55 6.68
C GLY A 160 9.22 6.17 5.25
N PHE A 161 8.36 6.49 4.26
CA PHE A 161 8.68 6.27 2.85
C PHE A 161 9.97 6.99 2.41
N VAL A 162 10.13 8.26 2.79
CA VAL A 162 11.32 9.06 2.45
C VAL A 162 12.58 8.48 3.11
N THR A 163 12.46 8.04 4.37
CA THR A 163 13.56 7.41 5.09
C THR A 163 13.98 6.11 4.42
N ILE A 164 13.03 5.23 4.11
CA ILE A 164 13.28 3.98 3.39
C ILE A 164 13.97 4.26 2.04
N ALA A 165 13.50 5.26 1.29
CA ALA A 165 14.08 5.61 -0.02
C ALA A 165 15.54 6.06 0.06
N LYS A 166 15.98 6.63 1.19
CA LYS A 166 17.36 7.12 1.39
C LYS A 166 18.35 6.03 1.82
N HIS A 167 17.88 4.83 2.17
CA HIS A 167 18.72 3.77 2.73
C HIS A 167 18.81 2.57 1.78
N ASP A 168 19.94 2.36 1.15
CA ASP A 168 20.13 1.30 0.15
C ASP A 168 20.03 -0.12 0.74
N ASN A 169 20.29 -0.30 2.04
CA ASN A 169 20.13 -1.57 2.74
C ASN A 169 18.67 -2.04 2.85
N THR A 170 17.70 -1.21 2.45
CA THR A 170 16.28 -1.57 2.38
C THR A 170 15.88 -2.17 1.02
N ILE A 171 16.78 -2.18 0.02
CA ILE A 171 16.54 -2.81 -1.27
C ILE A 171 16.36 -4.32 -1.07
N GLY A 172 15.32 -4.88 -1.69
CA GLY A 172 14.95 -6.29 -1.56
C GLY A 172 14.23 -6.63 -0.26
N GLN A 173 13.96 -5.63 0.60
CA GLN A 173 13.25 -5.83 1.86
C GLN A 173 11.75 -5.55 1.72
N GLU A 174 10.99 -6.15 2.62
CA GLU A 174 9.60 -5.85 2.91
C GLU A 174 9.58 -5.16 4.27
N LEU A 175 8.96 -3.98 4.37
CA LEU A 175 9.02 -3.16 5.58
C LEU A 175 7.63 -2.64 5.96
N ASN A 176 7.30 -2.79 7.24
CA ASN A 176 6.10 -2.22 7.82
C ASN A 176 6.35 -0.75 8.22
N ILE A 177 5.33 0.11 8.08
CA ILE A 177 5.26 1.42 8.73
C ILE A 177 4.06 1.39 9.66
N ALA A 178 4.35 1.29 10.96
CA ALA A 178 3.41 1.12 12.06
C ALA A 178 3.88 1.92 13.29
N THR A 179 3.04 2.01 14.34
CA THR A 179 3.40 2.61 15.64
C THR A 179 3.85 1.57 16.65
#